data_9083b2d4e5f12c5a09be40f35e0f8536
#
_entry.id   9083b2d4e5f12c5a09be40f35e0f8536
#
_cell.length_a   1.000
_cell.length_b   1.000
_cell.length_c   1.000
_cell.angle_alpha   90.00
_cell.angle_beta   90.00
_cell.angle_gamma   90.00
#
_symmetry.space_group_name_H-M   'P 1'
#
loop_
_entity.id
_entity.type
_entity.pdbx_description
1 polymer ?
#
loop_
_entity_poly.entity_id
_entity_poly.type
_entity_poly.pdbx_seq_one_letter_code
_entity_poly.pdbx_strand_id
1 'polypeptide(L)'
;MDYHFSFQRPMRRSSFGSMKGTIVDLVPAGQGGRRADGCLLFATIEDTDGNTVNFFINPDTYVVDFTTLSVGMMATFWYRNDAPMPLIYPPQYTAVVVAEDRNDRYVDVSYYSNSLVNEEQTLQLNLDGTVDVRTVNNQYFQASPANHNLVVIYSSSTRSIPAQTTPSTVVVLCDRNCG
;
A
#
# COMPACT_ATOMS: atom_id res chain seq x y z
N MET A 1 9.93 45.97 -13.80
CA MET A 1 8.96 44.90 -14.07
C MET A 1 9.62 43.59 -13.67
N ASP A 2 9.38 43.17 -12.45
CA ASP A 2 9.94 41.92 -11.95
C ASP A 2 8.97 40.75 -12.29
N TYR A 3 9.35 39.98 -13.27
CA TYR A 3 8.64 38.71 -13.57
C TYR A 3 9.08 37.68 -12.53
N HIS A 4 8.30 37.51 -11.47
CA HIS A 4 8.39 36.37 -10.60
C HIS A 4 7.93 35.14 -11.39
N PHE A 5 8.88 34.42 -11.96
CA PHE A 5 8.64 33.04 -12.40
C PHE A 5 8.49 32.17 -11.15
N SER A 6 7.27 31.93 -10.75
CA SER A 6 6.95 30.89 -9.79
C SER A 6 7.21 29.53 -10.46
N PHE A 7 8.36 28.94 -10.17
CA PHE A 7 8.58 27.52 -10.49
C PHE A 7 7.64 26.70 -9.62
N GLN A 8 6.46 26.41 -10.14
CA GLN A 8 5.66 25.32 -9.59
C GLN A 8 6.46 24.04 -9.77
N ARG A 9 7.02 23.52 -8.68
CA ARG A 9 7.58 22.16 -8.69
C ARG A 9 6.46 21.23 -9.18
N PRO A 10 6.72 20.37 -10.18
CA PRO A 10 5.73 19.40 -10.58
C PRO A 10 5.33 18.61 -9.33
N MET A 11 4.03 18.50 -9.07
CA MET A 11 3.50 17.65 -8.02
C MET A 11 4.07 16.24 -8.24
N ARG A 12 4.98 15.83 -7.35
CA ARG A 12 5.54 14.47 -7.40
C ARG A 12 4.39 13.52 -7.15
N ARG A 13 4.05 12.68 -8.11
CA ARG A 13 3.08 11.61 -7.90
C ARG A 13 3.54 10.78 -6.70
N SER A 14 2.63 10.48 -5.78
CA SER A 14 2.88 9.52 -4.71
C SER A 14 3.42 8.21 -5.30
N SER A 15 4.35 7.56 -4.62
CA SER A 15 4.94 6.28 -5.06
C SER A 15 3.90 5.16 -5.15
N PHE A 16 2.81 5.27 -4.39
CA PHE A 16 1.73 4.30 -4.36
C PHE A 16 0.39 4.95 -4.69
N GLY A 17 -0.42 4.23 -5.46
CA GLY A 17 -1.85 4.45 -5.57
C GLY A 17 -2.60 3.45 -4.72
N SER A 18 -3.85 3.72 -4.41
CA SER A 18 -4.71 2.80 -3.68
C SER A 18 -6.14 2.84 -4.19
N MET A 19 -6.84 1.73 -4.00
CA MET A 19 -8.28 1.64 -4.19
C MET A 19 -8.90 0.83 -3.08
N LYS A 20 -9.99 1.34 -2.52
CA LYS A 20 -10.83 0.65 -1.56
C LYS A 20 -12.12 0.22 -2.23
N GLY A 21 -12.51 -1.03 -2.00
CA GLY A 21 -13.75 -1.56 -2.53
C GLY A 21 -14.05 -2.97 -2.05
N THR A 22 -15.15 -3.49 -2.55
CA THR A 22 -15.59 -4.86 -2.27
C THR A 22 -15.00 -5.80 -3.31
N ILE A 23 -14.45 -6.93 -2.87
CA ILE A 23 -14.05 -8.02 -3.76
C ILE A 23 -15.31 -8.66 -4.30
N VAL A 24 -15.59 -8.45 -5.59
CA VAL A 24 -16.77 -9.02 -6.24
C VAL A 24 -16.46 -10.30 -7.00
N ASP A 25 -15.19 -10.51 -7.34
CA ASP A 25 -14.70 -11.76 -7.94
C ASP A 25 -13.26 -12.02 -7.50
N LEU A 26 -12.91 -13.27 -7.32
CA LEU A 26 -11.57 -13.70 -6.91
C LEU A 26 -11.31 -15.09 -7.50
N VAL A 27 -10.48 -15.16 -8.52
CA VAL A 27 -10.23 -16.39 -9.26
C VAL A 27 -8.74 -16.67 -9.42
N PRO A 28 -8.32 -17.93 -9.44
CA PRO A 28 -6.96 -18.26 -9.83
C PRO A 28 -6.69 -17.83 -11.27
N ALA A 29 -5.51 -17.25 -11.51
CA ALA A 29 -5.05 -16.87 -12.83
C ALA A 29 -3.86 -17.71 -13.27
N GLY A 30 -3.80 -18.05 -14.54
CA GLY A 30 -2.65 -18.66 -15.16
C GLY A 30 -1.78 -17.60 -15.84
N GLN A 31 -0.47 -17.80 -15.84
CA GLN A 31 0.47 -16.93 -16.55
C GLN A 31 1.58 -17.76 -17.19
N GLY A 32 1.91 -17.45 -18.44
CA GLY A 32 3.03 -18.07 -19.13
C GLY A 32 2.88 -19.60 -19.35
N GLY A 33 1.65 -20.08 -19.65
CA GLY A 33 1.36 -21.50 -19.88
C GLY A 33 1.28 -22.34 -18.60
N ARG A 34 1.36 -21.71 -17.41
CA ARG A 34 1.17 -22.38 -16.13
C ARG A 34 -0.32 -22.51 -15.80
N ARG A 35 -0.66 -23.60 -15.10
CA ARG A 35 -2.02 -23.81 -14.61
C ARG A 35 -2.43 -22.72 -13.62
N ALA A 36 -3.72 -22.38 -13.59
CA ALA A 36 -4.34 -21.54 -12.60
C ALA A 36 -4.48 -22.32 -11.27
N ASP A 37 -3.44 -22.28 -10.44
CA ASP A 37 -3.34 -23.06 -9.20
C ASP A 37 -3.54 -22.21 -7.93
N GLY A 38 -3.69 -20.89 -8.08
CA GLY A 38 -3.86 -19.97 -6.95
C GLY A 38 -2.57 -19.28 -6.51
N CYS A 39 -1.42 -19.59 -7.10
CA CYS A 39 -0.19 -18.81 -6.86
C CYS A 39 -0.32 -17.37 -7.36
N LEU A 40 -1.09 -17.18 -8.42
CA LEU A 40 -1.52 -15.89 -8.92
C LEU A 40 -3.05 -15.83 -8.85
N LEU A 41 -3.58 -14.83 -8.15
CA LEU A 41 -5.00 -14.54 -8.08
C LEU A 41 -5.34 -13.30 -8.90
N PHE A 42 -6.53 -13.30 -9.48
CA PHE A 42 -7.12 -12.17 -10.17
C PHE A 42 -8.37 -11.75 -9.41
N ALA A 43 -8.33 -10.56 -8.83
CA ALA A 43 -9.41 -9.99 -8.04
C ALA A 43 -10.07 -8.86 -8.81
N THR A 44 -11.38 -8.84 -8.84
CA THR A 44 -12.19 -7.71 -9.33
C THR A 44 -12.75 -6.97 -8.13
N ILE A 45 -12.45 -5.69 -8.04
CA ILE A 45 -12.83 -4.82 -6.95
C ILE A 45 -13.83 -3.79 -7.47
N GLU A 46 -14.91 -3.59 -6.74
CA GLU A 46 -15.92 -2.57 -7.03
C GLU A 46 -15.98 -1.54 -5.91
N ASP A 47 -15.85 -0.26 -6.25
CA ASP A 47 -16.00 0.83 -5.30
C ASP A 47 -17.49 1.16 -5.04
N THR A 48 -17.74 2.13 -4.16
CA THR A 48 -19.10 2.55 -3.80
C THR A 48 -19.87 3.20 -4.95
N ASP A 49 -19.17 3.67 -5.99
CA ASP A 49 -19.76 4.29 -7.19
C ASP A 49 -20.00 3.28 -8.32
N GLY A 50 -19.67 2.01 -8.09
CA GLY A 50 -19.82 0.94 -9.07
C GLY A 50 -18.69 0.84 -10.08
N ASN A 51 -17.58 1.58 -9.91
CA ASN A 51 -16.39 1.45 -10.75
C ASN A 51 -15.62 0.19 -10.38
N THR A 52 -15.13 -0.51 -11.39
CA THR A 52 -14.38 -1.74 -11.20
C THR A 52 -12.91 -1.55 -11.56
N VAL A 53 -12.05 -2.19 -10.77
CA VAL A 53 -10.61 -2.29 -11.03
C VAL A 53 -10.18 -3.73 -10.74
N ASN A 54 -9.27 -4.23 -11.54
CA ASN A 54 -8.73 -5.57 -11.39
C ASN A 54 -7.34 -5.52 -10.76
N PHE A 55 -7.08 -6.46 -9.85
CA PHE A 55 -5.78 -6.61 -9.22
C PHE A 55 -5.26 -8.03 -9.37
N PHE A 56 -3.99 -8.13 -9.77
CA PHE A 56 -3.22 -9.36 -9.60
C PHE A 56 -2.67 -9.41 -8.17
N ILE A 57 -2.86 -10.53 -7.51
CA ILE A 57 -2.30 -10.83 -6.19
C ILE A 57 -1.36 -12.00 -6.37
N ASN A 58 -0.08 -11.77 -6.20
CA ASN A 58 0.98 -12.77 -6.36
C ASN A 58 1.62 -13.11 -5.00
N PRO A 59 2.53 -14.09 -4.93
CA PRO A 59 3.18 -14.47 -3.66
C PRO A 59 3.99 -13.35 -2.99
N ASP A 60 4.32 -12.28 -3.70
CA ASP A 60 5.04 -11.12 -3.15
C ASP A 60 4.10 -10.05 -2.59
N THR A 61 2.82 -10.15 -2.84
CA THR A 61 1.82 -9.25 -2.27
C THR A 61 1.76 -9.43 -0.76
N TYR A 62 2.00 -8.34 -0.01
CA TYR A 62 1.86 -8.36 1.43
C TYR A 62 0.39 -8.19 1.80
N VAL A 63 -0.18 -9.20 2.44
CA VAL A 63 -1.56 -9.14 2.96
C VAL A 63 -1.49 -8.91 4.45
N VAL A 64 -2.02 -7.79 4.91
CA VAL A 64 -2.00 -7.39 6.33
C VAL A 64 -2.71 -8.45 7.17
N ASP A 65 -2.08 -8.83 8.28
CA ASP A 65 -2.54 -9.91 9.18
C ASP A 65 -2.66 -11.29 8.52
N PHE A 66 -2.06 -11.49 7.36
CA PHE A 66 -2.15 -12.74 6.59
C PHE A 66 -3.59 -13.21 6.36
N THR A 67 -4.51 -12.27 6.22
CA THR A 67 -5.94 -12.53 6.00
C THR A 67 -6.15 -13.33 4.73
N THR A 68 -6.97 -14.37 4.78
CA THR A 68 -7.44 -15.06 3.58
C THR A 68 -8.51 -14.20 2.91
N LEU A 69 -8.23 -13.74 1.70
CA LEU A 69 -9.15 -12.91 0.94
C LEU A 69 -10.33 -13.74 0.41
N SER A 70 -11.51 -13.15 0.36
CA SER A 70 -12.72 -13.79 -0.14
C SER A 70 -13.67 -12.80 -0.78
N VAL A 71 -14.52 -13.29 -1.67
CA VAL A 71 -15.61 -12.51 -2.27
C VAL A 71 -16.54 -11.97 -1.18
N GLY A 72 -16.94 -10.72 -1.31
CA GLY A 72 -17.75 -9.99 -0.33
C GLY A 72 -16.96 -9.19 0.68
N MET A 73 -15.66 -9.42 0.79
CA MET A 73 -14.78 -8.69 1.69
C MET A 73 -14.52 -7.28 1.16
N MET A 74 -14.59 -6.29 2.05
CA MET A 74 -14.13 -4.93 1.75
C MET A 74 -12.67 -4.80 2.14
N ALA A 75 -11.84 -4.33 1.21
CA ALA A 75 -10.41 -4.20 1.40
C ALA A 75 -9.84 -3.00 0.64
N THR A 76 -8.67 -2.57 1.04
CA THR A 76 -7.87 -1.59 0.31
C THR A 76 -6.69 -2.28 -0.34
N PHE A 77 -6.44 -1.93 -1.60
CA PHE A 77 -5.37 -2.46 -2.43
C PHE A 77 -4.43 -1.33 -2.79
N TRP A 78 -3.15 -1.50 -2.51
CA TRP A 78 -2.10 -0.55 -2.92
C TRP A 78 -1.28 -1.12 -4.05
N TYR A 79 -0.92 -0.25 -4.98
CA TYR A 79 -0.11 -0.57 -6.15
C TYR A 79 0.93 0.52 -6.39
N ARG A 80 2.00 0.19 -7.13
CA ARG A 80 3.04 1.17 -7.46
C ARG A 80 2.61 2.03 -8.63
N ASN A 81 2.70 3.35 -8.47
CA ASN A 81 2.37 4.30 -9.52
C ASN A 81 3.40 4.38 -10.64
N ASP A 82 4.62 3.87 -10.42
CA ASP A 82 5.71 3.83 -11.38
C ASP A 82 5.75 2.53 -12.20
N ALA A 83 4.89 1.57 -11.89
CA ALA A 83 4.80 0.32 -12.64
C ALA A 83 4.15 0.54 -14.02
N PRO A 84 4.63 -0.16 -15.07
CA PRO A 84 3.97 -0.16 -16.37
C PRO A 84 2.53 -0.65 -16.23
N MET A 85 1.58 0.08 -16.85
CA MET A 85 0.18 -0.27 -16.80
C MET A 85 -0.34 -0.46 -18.24
N PRO A 86 -0.97 -1.62 -18.55
CA PRO A 86 -1.61 -1.79 -19.84
C PRO A 86 -2.78 -0.81 -20.01
N LEU A 87 -2.92 -0.26 -21.23
CA LEU A 87 -4.04 0.63 -21.58
C LEU A 87 -5.29 -0.21 -21.90
N ILE A 88 -5.85 -0.82 -20.88
CA ILE A 88 -7.07 -1.64 -20.95
C ILE A 88 -8.09 -1.18 -19.95
N TYR A 89 -9.35 -1.48 -20.21
CA TYR A 89 -10.47 -1.21 -19.32
C TYR A 89 -11.21 -2.52 -19.01
N PRO A 90 -11.54 -2.84 -17.75
CA PRO A 90 -11.16 -2.13 -16.50
C PRO A 90 -9.63 -2.07 -16.29
N PRO A 91 -9.12 -1.05 -15.56
CA PRO A 91 -7.69 -0.98 -15.24
C PRO A 91 -7.22 -2.24 -14.51
N GLN A 92 -5.97 -2.63 -14.75
CA GLN A 92 -5.33 -3.77 -14.09
C GLN A 92 -4.03 -3.34 -13.41
N TYR A 93 -3.88 -3.69 -12.15
CA TYR A 93 -2.70 -3.42 -11.35
C TYR A 93 -2.21 -4.69 -10.68
N THR A 94 -0.94 -4.70 -10.28
CA THR A 94 -0.43 -5.69 -9.34
C THR A 94 -0.46 -5.12 -7.93
N ALA A 95 -1.16 -5.79 -7.02
CA ALA A 95 -1.22 -5.36 -5.63
C ALA A 95 0.12 -5.60 -4.93
N VAL A 96 0.65 -4.55 -4.31
CA VAL A 96 1.84 -4.63 -3.44
C VAL A 96 1.41 -4.97 -2.02
N VAL A 97 0.33 -4.33 -1.55
CA VAL A 97 -0.24 -4.52 -0.23
C VAL A 97 -1.75 -4.63 -0.35
N VAL A 98 -2.35 -5.50 0.43
CA VAL A 98 -3.80 -5.61 0.60
C VAL A 98 -4.11 -5.61 2.08
N ALA A 99 -5.10 -4.83 2.50
CA ALA A 99 -5.60 -4.81 3.86
C ALA A 99 -7.12 -4.90 3.89
N GLU A 100 -7.66 -5.86 4.63
CA GLU A 100 -9.08 -5.91 4.94
C GLU A 100 -9.51 -4.63 5.66
N ASP A 101 -10.65 -4.08 5.29
CA ASP A 101 -11.23 -2.92 5.98
C ASP A 101 -11.77 -3.34 7.35
N ARG A 102 -11.22 -2.73 8.41
CA ARG A 102 -11.58 -3.01 9.80
C ARG A 102 -11.82 -1.71 10.54
N ASN A 103 -12.70 -1.75 11.55
CA ASN A 103 -13.04 -0.58 12.36
C ASN A 103 -12.02 -0.28 13.45
N ASP A 104 -11.15 -1.23 13.78
CA ASP A 104 -10.22 -1.15 14.92
C ASP A 104 -8.81 -0.70 14.52
N ARG A 105 -8.55 -0.47 13.22
CA ARG A 105 -7.24 -0.05 12.75
C ARG A 105 -7.30 0.71 11.44
N TYR A 106 -6.23 1.45 11.17
CA TYR A 106 -5.94 2.10 9.89
C TYR A 106 -4.64 1.57 9.33
N VAL A 107 -4.50 1.59 8.03
CA VAL A 107 -3.28 1.19 7.32
C VAL A 107 -2.89 2.28 6.34
N ASP A 108 -1.64 2.73 6.41
CA ASP A 108 -1.04 3.64 5.44
C ASP A 108 0.13 2.95 4.73
N VAL A 109 0.22 3.10 3.43
CA VAL A 109 1.34 2.59 2.62
C VAL A 109 1.93 3.73 1.83
N SER A 110 3.17 4.09 2.17
CA SER A 110 3.84 5.26 1.58
C SER A 110 5.35 5.14 1.75
N TYR A 111 6.06 5.96 1.00
CA TYR A 111 7.44 6.29 1.33
C TYR A 111 7.45 7.28 2.49
N TYR A 112 8.23 6.99 3.51
CA TYR A 112 8.41 7.85 4.68
C TYR A 112 9.78 8.49 4.66
N SER A 113 9.81 9.80 4.86
CA SER A 113 11.01 10.61 4.83
C SER A 113 11.94 10.34 6.02
N ASN A 114 13.07 11.03 6.04
CA ASN A 114 13.99 11.03 7.18
C ASN A 114 13.33 11.46 8.50
N SER A 115 12.30 12.31 8.43
CA SER A 115 11.50 12.75 9.58
C SER A 115 10.33 11.83 9.89
N LEU A 116 10.22 10.68 9.21
CA LEU A 116 9.11 9.73 9.36
C LEU A 116 7.74 10.33 9.00
N VAL A 117 7.71 11.20 8.01
CA VAL A 117 6.49 11.76 7.42
C VAL A 117 6.24 11.10 6.07
N ASN A 118 4.99 10.69 5.81
CA ASN A 118 4.62 10.08 4.53
C ASN A 118 4.70 11.10 3.38
N GLU A 119 4.73 10.61 2.13
CA GLU A 119 4.88 11.47 0.94
C GLU A 119 3.78 12.51 0.81
N GLU A 120 2.57 12.18 1.25
CA GLU A 120 1.41 13.08 1.20
C GLU A 120 1.42 14.13 2.32
N GLN A 121 2.37 14.04 3.26
CA GLN A 121 2.49 14.90 4.43
C GLN A 121 1.23 14.94 5.31
N THR A 122 0.57 13.79 5.39
CA THR A 122 -0.67 13.61 6.16
C THR A 122 -0.46 12.84 7.46
N LEU A 123 0.63 12.07 7.57
CA LEU A 123 0.92 11.23 8.72
C LEU A 123 2.40 11.27 9.07
N GLN A 124 2.68 11.47 10.35
CA GLN A 124 4.03 11.40 10.94
C GLN A 124 4.06 10.32 12.01
N LEU A 125 5.12 9.53 12.01
CA LEU A 125 5.30 8.44 12.97
C LEU A 125 6.13 8.89 14.16
N ASN A 126 5.65 8.55 15.35
CA ASN A 126 6.41 8.60 16.59
C ASN A 126 6.83 7.17 16.93
N LEU A 127 8.09 6.83 16.70
CA LEU A 127 8.61 5.50 17.00
C LEU A 127 9.25 5.52 18.38
N ASP A 128 8.68 4.75 19.29
CA ASP A 128 9.26 4.44 20.58
C ASP A 128 9.65 2.95 20.66
N GLY A 129 10.16 2.50 21.77
CA GLY A 129 10.60 1.11 21.96
C GLY A 129 9.46 0.07 21.94
N THR A 130 8.19 0.50 21.85
CA THR A 130 7.02 -0.40 21.82
C THR A 130 6.57 -0.74 20.42
N VAL A 131 7.10 -0.07 19.39
CA VAL A 131 6.70 -0.28 18.00
C VAL A 131 7.48 -1.44 17.42
N ASP A 132 6.74 -2.43 16.90
CA ASP A 132 7.33 -3.52 16.13
C ASP A 132 7.65 -3.05 14.70
N VAL A 133 8.93 -3.12 14.34
CA VAL A 133 9.40 -2.86 12.98
C VAL A 133 9.85 -4.17 12.36
N ARG A 134 9.15 -4.60 11.32
CA ARG A 134 9.32 -5.92 10.70
C ARG A 134 9.54 -5.80 9.20
N THR A 135 10.12 -6.84 8.63
CA THR A 135 10.09 -7.09 7.18
C THR A 135 8.80 -7.80 6.79
N VAL A 136 8.54 -7.93 5.49
CA VAL A 136 7.31 -8.58 4.99
C VAL A 136 7.19 -10.05 5.38
N ASN A 137 8.31 -10.72 5.65
CA ASN A 137 8.35 -12.10 6.14
C ASN A 137 8.43 -12.20 7.67
N ASN A 138 8.08 -11.12 8.36
CA ASN A 138 7.95 -11.03 9.81
C ASN A 138 9.28 -11.16 10.59
N GLN A 139 10.39 -10.79 10.00
CA GLN A 139 11.67 -10.70 10.69
C GLN A 139 11.88 -9.28 11.24
N TYR A 140 12.66 -9.13 12.29
CA TYR A 140 13.00 -7.80 12.80
C TYR A 140 13.81 -7.02 11.77
N PHE A 141 13.39 -5.79 11.49
CA PHE A 141 14.17 -4.87 10.69
C PHE A 141 15.24 -4.21 11.56
N GLN A 142 16.50 -4.34 11.17
CA GLN A 142 17.64 -4.00 12.02
C GLN A 142 18.09 -2.54 11.93
N ALA A 143 17.60 -1.80 10.96
CA ALA A 143 17.96 -0.40 10.74
C ALA A 143 16.79 0.54 11.06
N SER A 144 16.98 1.86 10.86
CA SER A 144 15.89 2.82 10.94
C SER A 144 14.93 2.63 9.77
N PRO A 145 13.60 2.64 10.00
CA PRO A 145 12.62 2.59 8.91
C PRO A 145 12.52 3.90 8.12
N ALA A 146 13.14 4.97 8.57
CA ALA A 146 13.18 6.23 7.82
C ALA A 146 13.80 6.03 6.42
N ASN A 147 13.32 6.80 5.44
CA ASN A 147 13.74 6.71 4.03
C ASN A 147 13.46 5.34 3.38
N HIS A 148 12.35 4.73 3.77
CA HIS A 148 11.89 3.46 3.21
C HIS A 148 10.39 3.53 2.85
N ASN A 149 9.97 2.62 1.97
CA ASN A 149 8.56 2.33 1.77
C ASN A 149 8.06 1.51 2.96
N LEU A 150 6.99 1.97 3.58
CA LEU A 150 6.46 1.36 4.80
C LEU A 150 4.98 1.00 4.65
N VAL A 151 4.59 -0.08 5.30
CA VAL A 151 3.20 -0.35 5.69
C VAL A 151 3.09 0.00 7.16
N VAL A 152 2.23 0.95 7.49
CA VAL A 152 2.04 1.46 8.85
C VAL A 152 0.65 1.09 9.34
N ILE A 153 0.59 0.38 10.45
CA ILE A 153 -0.67 -0.05 11.07
C ILE A 153 -0.83 0.69 12.39
N TYR A 154 -1.91 1.44 12.52
CA TYR A 154 -2.19 2.26 13.69
C TYR A 154 -3.68 2.28 14.01
N SER A 155 -4.01 2.60 15.27
CA SER A 155 -5.41 2.65 15.75
C SER A 155 -5.88 4.07 16.05
N SER A 156 -4.97 4.99 16.30
CA SER A 156 -5.29 6.38 16.63
C SER A 156 -4.24 7.35 16.13
N SER A 157 -4.65 8.57 15.88
CA SER A 157 -3.76 9.66 15.49
C SER A 157 -4.28 10.98 16.03
N THR A 158 -3.39 11.97 16.11
CA THR A 158 -3.78 13.33 16.43
C THR A 158 -4.53 13.98 15.28
N ARG A 159 -5.20 15.11 15.55
CA ARG A 159 -5.91 15.90 14.53
C ARG A 159 -5.04 17.00 13.90
N SER A 160 -3.75 16.99 14.16
CA SER A 160 -2.79 17.95 13.57
C SER A 160 -2.55 17.65 12.08
N ILE A 161 -1.84 18.55 11.40
CA ILE A 161 -1.37 18.37 10.01
C ILE A 161 0.14 18.55 10.00
N PRO A 162 0.94 17.48 9.77
CA PRO A 162 0.50 16.09 9.64
C PRO A 162 -0.07 15.53 10.94
N ALA A 163 -0.99 14.60 10.85
CA ALA A 163 -1.44 13.81 11.99
C ALA A 163 -0.25 13.01 12.55
N GLN A 164 -0.21 12.82 13.86
CA GLN A 164 0.86 12.06 14.52
C GLN A 164 0.30 10.78 15.13
N THR A 165 1.02 9.70 14.95
CA THR A 165 0.65 8.40 15.52
C THR A 165 1.87 7.66 16.05
N THR A 166 1.65 6.88 17.11
CA THR A 166 2.56 5.80 17.50
C THR A 166 1.94 4.50 16.99
N PRO A 167 2.43 3.97 15.87
CA PRO A 167 1.82 2.79 15.26
C PRO A 167 2.03 1.55 16.13
N SER A 168 1.15 0.56 15.96
CA SER A 168 1.35 -0.77 16.56
C SER A 168 2.41 -1.56 15.84
N THR A 169 2.44 -1.46 14.52
CA THR A 169 3.34 -2.22 13.65
C THR A 169 3.77 -1.37 12.45
N VAL A 170 5.04 -1.49 12.09
CA VAL A 170 5.60 -0.96 10.86
C VAL A 170 6.22 -2.11 10.10
N VAL A 171 5.84 -2.28 8.83
CA VAL A 171 6.43 -3.27 7.95
C VAL A 171 7.22 -2.55 6.86
N VAL A 172 8.49 -2.89 6.75
CA VAL A 172 9.38 -2.31 5.74
C VAL A 172 9.23 -3.10 4.44
N LEU A 173 8.84 -2.40 3.37
CA LEU A 173 8.85 -2.94 2.02
C LEU A 173 10.26 -2.76 1.46
N CYS A 174 11.10 -3.77 1.67
CA CYS A 174 12.49 -3.72 1.23
C CYS A 174 12.58 -3.73 -0.30
N ASP A 175 13.48 -2.90 -0.87
CA ASP A 175 13.73 -2.93 -2.30
C ASP A 175 14.48 -4.20 -2.68
N ARG A 176 14.03 -4.88 -3.73
CA ARG A 176 14.67 -6.11 -4.22
C ARG A 176 16.06 -5.90 -4.81
N ASN A 177 16.44 -4.67 -5.07
CA ASN A 177 17.71 -4.31 -5.69
C ASN A 177 18.85 -4.06 -4.70
N CYS A 178 18.61 -4.26 -3.41
CA CYS A 178 19.62 -4.19 -2.36
C CYS A 178 20.16 -5.60 -2.07
N GLY A 179 20.76 -6.20 -3.09
CA GLY A 179 21.47 -7.45 -2.96
C GLY A 179 22.96 -7.25 -3.15
#